data_33b79453911d482576175e3257d5ce3e
#
_entry.id   33b79453911d482576175e3257d5ce3e
#
_cell.length_a   1.000
_cell.length_b   1.000
_cell.length_c   1.000
_cell.angle_alpha   90.00
_cell.angle_beta   90.00
_cell.angle_gamma   90.00
#
_symmetry.space_group_name_H-M   'P 1'
#
loop_
_entity.id
_entity.type
_entity.pdbx_description
1 polymer ?
#
loop_
_entity_poly.entity_id
_entity_poly.type
_entity_poly.pdbx_seq_one_letter_code
_entity_poly.pdbx_strand_id
1 'polypeptide(L)'
;MVSNYVILSYMAKQFHPYYTSAMAPAIAGCLAIGTVLLWRHRSERIGTFGLSALTLSATVMAFVLLRRIPTWQPWLRWVLLIGGLVVAIALTLGVLERNSRLRYAIATLALAVSLGGSIAFTLANVTTPKLGGLSTSGPAIAEDDKFGGQSPEPLDPALAALIKDSGARWPVATTNTRTAAPIQLDTDAPVMAIGGFSGRDNPITLQQFIDYTQDGTVQFYAESVKDKDKDKDQPPKDDEPKRVADEIQKWVENHFSSKDYGDLRVFDLSIPPKS
;
A
#
# COMPACT_ATOMS: atom_id res chain seq x y z
N MET A 1 -2.03 23.62 0.09
CA MET A 1 -2.03 22.99 -1.23
C MET A 1 -0.80 23.37 -2.06
N VAL A 2 -0.53 24.65 -2.31
CA VAL A 2 0.61 25.12 -3.13
C VAL A 2 1.95 24.63 -2.57
N SER A 3 2.20 24.73 -1.27
CA SER A 3 3.42 24.26 -0.61
C SER A 3 3.68 22.75 -0.82
N ASN A 4 2.67 21.91 -0.64
CA ASN A 4 2.81 20.47 -0.87
C ASN A 4 3.06 20.16 -2.34
N TYR A 5 2.38 20.86 -3.26
CA TYR A 5 2.63 20.71 -4.69
C TYR A 5 4.08 21.06 -5.06
N VAL A 6 4.58 22.19 -4.57
CA VAL A 6 5.97 22.61 -4.81
C VAL A 6 6.96 21.59 -4.24
N ILE A 7 6.79 21.18 -2.97
CA ILE A 7 7.67 20.19 -2.34
C ILE A 7 7.69 18.89 -3.15
N LEU A 8 6.52 18.33 -3.49
CA LEU A 8 6.44 17.08 -4.25
C LEU A 8 6.99 17.20 -5.67
N SER A 9 6.90 18.39 -6.30
CA SER A 9 7.43 18.62 -7.65
C SER A 9 8.95 18.67 -7.69
N TYR A 10 9.60 19.05 -6.60
CA TYR A 10 11.05 19.15 -6.50
C TYR A 10 11.70 17.98 -5.76
N MET A 11 10.92 17.00 -5.28
CA MET A 11 11.48 15.80 -4.66
C MET A 11 12.22 14.95 -5.70
N ALA A 12 13.54 14.76 -5.49
CA ALA A 12 14.37 13.89 -6.31
C ALA A 12 14.67 12.58 -5.54
N LYS A 13 14.73 11.46 -6.24
CA LYS A 13 15.23 10.14 -5.79
C LYS A 13 14.37 9.34 -4.79
N GLN A 14 13.55 9.94 -3.93
CA GLN A 14 12.76 9.23 -2.91
C GLN A 14 11.25 9.52 -3.02
N PHE A 15 10.76 9.79 -4.22
CA PHE A 15 9.34 10.03 -4.44
C PHE A 15 8.55 8.72 -4.49
N HIS A 16 7.63 8.56 -3.54
CA HIS A 16 6.65 7.48 -3.56
C HIS A 16 5.29 8.03 -4.00
N PRO A 17 4.58 7.34 -4.91
CA PRO A 17 3.29 7.82 -5.44
C PRO A 17 2.25 8.18 -4.38
N TYR A 18 2.23 7.46 -3.25
CA TYR A 18 1.27 7.72 -2.16
C TYR A 18 1.50 9.04 -1.41
N TYR A 19 2.65 9.72 -1.59
CA TYR A 19 2.86 11.06 -1.00
C TYR A 19 1.87 12.08 -1.57
N THR A 20 1.37 11.86 -2.78
CA THR A 20 0.35 12.72 -3.38
C THR A 20 -0.96 12.72 -2.60
N SER A 21 -1.24 11.70 -1.80
CA SER A 21 -2.41 11.62 -0.93
C SER A 21 -2.48 12.77 0.09
N ALA A 22 -1.33 13.34 0.48
CA ALA A 22 -1.27 14.52 1.35
C ALA A 22 -1.96 15.76 0.74
N MET A 23 -2.17 15.80 -0.58
CA MET A 23 -2.90 16.89 -1.25
C MET A 23 -4.42 16.65 -1.27
N ALA A 24 -4.88 15.43 -1.05
CA ALA A 24 -6.28 15.06 -1.20
C ALA A 24 -7.26 15.91 -0.33
N PRO A 25 -7.00 16.20 0.96
CA PRO A 25 -7.90 17.02 1.75
C PRO A 25 -8.05 18.45 1.20
N ALA A 26 -6.95 19.04 0.74
CA ALA A 26 -6.96 20.40 0.18
C ALA A 26 -7.69 20.46 -1.16
N ILE A 27 -7.49 19.46 -2.02
CA ILE A 27 -8.21 19.32 -3.30
C ILE A 27 -9.70 19.14 -3.04
N ALA A 28 -10.07 18.24 -2.13
CA ALA A 28 -11.47 18.01 -1.77
C ALA A 28 -12.15 19.28 -1.23
N GLY A 29 -11.46 20.05 -0.37
CA GLY A 29 -11.95 21.32 0.13
C GLY A 29 -12.19 22.35 -0.99
N CYS A 30 -11.24 22.50 -1.91
CA CYS A 30 -11.40 23.41 -3.07
C CYS A 30 -12.56 22.99 -3.97
N LEU A 31 -12.69 21.68 -4.26
CA LEU A 31 -13.80 21.16 -5.07
C LEU A 31 -15.15 21.36 -4.40
N ALA A 32 -15.24 21.10 -3.08
CA ALA A 32 -16.48 21.31 -2.33
C ALA A 32 -16.93 22.79 -2.35
N ILE A 33 -16.00 23.70 -2.05
CA ILE A 33 -16.28 25.15 -2.09
C ILE A 33 -16.67 25.59 -3.49
N GLY A 34 -15.90 25.19 -4.51
CA GLY A 34 -16.20 25.52 -5.91
C GLY A 34 -17.56 24.99 -6.36
N THR A 35 -17.91 23.75 -6.00
CA THR A 35 -19.22 23.17 -6.33
C THR A 35 -20.35 23.93 -5.66
N VAL A 36 -20.21 24.31 -4.38
CA VAL A 36 -21.24 25.09 -3.67
C VAL A 36 -21.41 26.48 -4.28
N LEU A 37 -20.32 27.16 -4.63
CA LEU A 37 -20.38 28.46 -5.27
C LEU A 37 -21.06 28.38 -6.63
N LEU A 38 -20.69 27.44 -7.47
CA LEU A 38 -21.31 27.21 -8.77
C LEU A 38 -22.80 26.82 -8.64
N TRP A 39 -23.15 26.04 -7.62
CA TRP A 39 -24.54 25.70 -7.32
C TRP A 39 -25.38 26.90 -6.90
N ARG A 40 -24.79 27.84 -6.15
CA ARG A 40 -25.48 29.12 -5.81
C ARG A 40 -25.78 29.97 -7.05
N HIS A 41 -24.90 29.93 -8.06
CA HIS A 41 -25.03 30.63 -9.33
C HIS A 41 -25.59 29.75 -10.47
N ARG A 42 -26.29 28.65 -10.13
CA ARG A 42 -26.79 27.68 -11.12
C ARG A 42 -27.79 28.22 -12.13
N SER A 43 -28.45 29.35 -11.81
CA SER A 43 -29.36 30.07 -12.72
C SER A 43 -28.59 30.93 -13.74
N GLU A 44 -27.30 31.11 -13.55
CA GLU A 44 -26.44 31.87 -14.44
C GLU A 44 -25.60 30.93 -15.30
N ARG A 45 -25.16 31.43 -16.47
CA ARG A 45 -24.32 30.65 -17.38
C ARG A 45 -23.05 30.12 -16.72
N ILE A 46 -22.41 30.92 -15.87
CA ILE A 46 -21.20 30.53 -15.18
C ILE A 46 -21.42 29.32 -14.26
N GLY A 47 -22.55 29.25 -13.57
CA GLY A 47 -22.89 28.12 -12.72
C GLY A 47 -23.18 26.84 -13.51
N THR A 48 -24.01 26.93 -14.57
CA THR A 48 -24.36 25.79 -15.41
C THR A 48 -23.15 25.23 -16.13
N PHE A 49 -22.36 26.07 -16.80
CA PHE A 49 -21.14 25.63 -17.51
C PHE A 49 -20.06 25.13 -16.53
N GLY A 50 -19.90 25.79 -15.39
CA GLY A 50 -18.95 25.37 -14.35
C GLY A 50 -19.28 24.00 -13.77
N LEU A 51 -20.54 23.73 -13.40
CA LEU A 51 -20.99 22.42 -12.91
C LEU A 51 -20.86 21.33 -13.99
N SER A 52 -21.20 21.66 -15.24
CA SER A 52 -21.02 20.75 -16.37
C SER A 52 -19.55 20.40 -16.58
N ALA A 53 -18.67 21.39 -16.56
CA ALA A 53 -17.22 21.18 -16.72
C ALA A 53 -16.64 20.34 -15.59
N LEU A 54 -17.05 20.57 -14.33
CA LEU A 54 -16.62 19.77 -13.18
C LEU A 54 -17.07 18.30 -13.33
N THR A 55 -18.34 18.07 -13.64
CA THR A 55 -18.89 16.72 -13.83
C THR A 55 -18.18 16.01 -14.98
N LEU A 56 -18.01 16.67 -16.12
CA LEU A 56 -17.35 16.09 -17.28
C LEU A 56 -15.87 15.78 -16.99
N SER A 57 -15.16 16.70 -16.36
CA SER A 57 -13.75 16.48 -15.98
C SER A 57 -13.60 15.29 -15.03
N ALA A 58 -14.47 15.15 -14.03
CA ALA A 58 -14.45 14.05 -13.08
C ALA A 58 -14.69 12.69 -13.78
N THR A 59 -15.69 12.62 -14.68
CA THR A 59 -16.03 11.38 -15.38
C THR A 59 -15.02 11.00 -16.46
N VAL A 60 -14.43 11.97 -17.15
CA VAL A 60 -13.33 11.73 -18.09
C VAL A 60 -12.11 11.22 -17.34
N MET A 61 -11.76 11.83 -16.19
CA MET A 61 -10.65 11.34 -15.37
C MET A 61 -10.92 9.93 -14.84
N ALA A 62 -12.14 9.64 -14.38
CA ALA A 62 -12.53 8.29 -13.97
C ALA A 62 -12.39 7.28 -15.12
N PHE A 63 -12.82 7.65 -16.33
CA PHE A 63 -12.66 6.82 -17.53
C PHE A 63 -11.19 6.53 -17.82
N VAL A 64 -10.32 7.55 -17.80
CA VAL A 64 -8.88 7.41 -18.06
C VAL A 64 -8.23 6.51 -17.02
N LEU A 65 -8.56 6.67 -15.73
CA LEU A 65 -8.01 5.85 -14.67
C LEU A 65 -8.49 4.39 -14.74
N LEU A 66 -9.79 4.16 -14.94
CA LEU A 66 -10.35 2.83 -15.09
C LEU A 66 -9.86 2.11 -16.36
N ARG A 67 -9.47 2.85 -17.39
CA ARG A 67 -8.89 2.27 -18.61
C ARG A 67 -7.49 1.66 -18.35
N ARG A 68 -6.78 2.08 -17.30
CA ARG A 68 -5.47 1.50 -16.93
C ARG A 68 -5.59 0.07 -16.41
N ILE A 69 -6.78 -0.33 -15.94
CA ILE A 69 -7.07 -1.68 -15.44
C ILE A 69 -8.24 -2.25 -16.26
N PRO A 70 -8.01 -2.66 -17.50
CA PRO A 70 -9.09 -2.98 -18.46
C PRO A 70 -9.92 -4.19 -18.07
N THR A 71 -9.38 -5.09 -17.26
CA THR A 71 -10.02 -6.33 -16.80
C THR A 71 -10.95 -6.11 -15.61
N TRP A 72 -10.72 -5.05 -14.81
CA TRP A 72 -11.53 -4.76 -13.64
C TRP A 72 -12.71 -3.86 -13.98
N GLN A 73 -13.93 -4.38 -13.81
CA GLN A 73 -15.19 -3.66 -14.03
C GLN A 73 -15.24 -2.88 -15.36
N PRO A 74 -15.04 -3.54 -16.53
CA PRO A 74 -14.87 -2.86 -17.81
C PRO A 74 -16.08 -2.00 -18.25
N TRP A 75 -17.27 -2.32 -17.74
CA TRP A 75 -18.51 -1.59 -17.99
C TRP A 75 -18.58 -0.26 -17.24
N LEU A 76 -17.98 -0.18 -16.04
CA LEU A 76 -18.09 0.97 -15.15
C LEU A 76 -17.58 2.26 -15.80
N ARG A 77 -16.44 2.20 -16.50
CA ARG A 77 -15.87 3.36 -17.19
C ARG A 77 -16.84 3.99 -18.20
N TRP A 78 -17.60 3.16 -18.91
CA TRP A 78 -18.56 3.64 -19.88
C TRP A 78 -19.82 4.21 -19.23
N VAL A 79 -20.33 3.58 -18.19
CA VAL A 79 -21.47 4.06 -17.40
C VAL A 79 -21.18 5.45 -16.82
N LEU A 80 -19.99 5.64 -16.23
CA LEU A 80 -19.60 6.93 -15.66
C LEU A 80 -19.42 7.98 -16.75
N LEU A 81 -18.78 7.66 -17.86
CA LEU A 81 -18.56 8.62 -18.95
C LEU A 81 -19.88 9.04 -19.62
N ILE A 82 -20.71 8.08 -19.99
CA ILE A 82 -22.00 8.35 -20.63
C ILE A 82 -22.93 9.09 -19.66
N GLY A 83 -23.02 8.63 -18.42
CA GLY A 83 -23.81 9.29 -17.38
C GLY A 83 -23.34 10.72 -17.14
N GLY A 84 -22.02 10.95 -17.07
CA GLY A 84 -21.45 12.29 -16.96
C GLY A 84 -21.77 13.19 -18.13
N LEU A 85 -21.72 12.66 -19.34
CA LEU A 85 -22.06 13.41 -20.55
C LEU A 85 -23.55 13.80 -20.55
N VAL A 86 -24.45 12.86 -20.22
CA VAL A 86 -25.88 13.12 -20.11
C VAL A 86 -26.17 14.20 -19.07
N VAL A 87 -25.54 14.12 -17.89
CA VAL A 87 -25.68 15.13 -16.84
C VAL A 87 -25.13 16.48 -17.30
N ALA A 88 -23.97 16.53 -17.92
CA ALA A 88 -23.38 17.78 -18.41
C ALA A 88 -24.28 18.46 -19.45
N ILE A 89 -24.86 17.69 -20.37
CA ILE A 89 -25.84 18.20 -21.34
C ILE A 89 -27.09 18.74 -20.61
N ALA A 90 -27.64 17.98 -19.68
CA ALA A 90 -28.83 18.41 -18.93
C ALA A 90 -28.60 19.71 -18.15
N LEU A 91 -27.40 19.85 -17.57
CA LEU A 91 -26.99 21.07 -16.87
C LEU A 91 -26.91 22.28 -17.83
N THR A 92 -26.27 22.11 -18.99
CA THR A 92 -26.14 23.19 -20.00
C THR A 92 -27.45 23.62 -20.62
N LEU A 93 -28.42 22.68 -20.73
CA LEU A 93 -29.78 22.96 -21.25
C LEU A 93 -30.68 23.62 -20.19
N GLY A 94 -30.18 23.98 -19.03
CA GLY A 94 -30.91 24.67 -17.97
C GLY A 94 -32.03 23.84 -17.33
N VAL A 95 -31.91 22.52 -17.33
CA VAL A 95 -32.94 21.60 -16.80
C VAL A 95 -33.12 21.81 -15.27
N LEU A 96 -32.11 22.35 -14.58
CA LEU A 96 -32.16 22.66 -13.13
C LEU A 96 -33.26 23.67 -12.78
N GLU A 97 -33.63 24.56 -13.70
CA GLU A 97 -34.60 25.61 -13.44
C GLU A 97 -36.06 25.14 -13.74
N ARG A 98 -36.21 24.01 -14.42
CA ARG A 98 -37.53 23.56 -14.92
C ARG A 98 -38.43 22.98 -13.84
N ASN A 99 -37.85 22.17 -12.92
CA ASN A 99 -38.60 21.46 -11.87
C ASN A 99 -37.69 21.11 -10.70
N SER A 100 -38.19 21.35 -9.48
CA SER A 100 -37.41 21.05 -8.27
C SER A 100 -37.04 19.57 -8.12
N ARG A 101 -37.94 18.64 -8.45
CA ARG A 101 -37.67 17.20 -8.39
C ARG A 101 -36.56 16.81 -9.37
N LEU A 102 -36.63 17.33 -10.60
CA LEU A 102 -35.66 17.05 -11.66
C LEU A 102 -34.28 17.65 -11.30
N ARG A 103 -34.28 18.84 -10.69
CA ARG A 103 -33.06 19.48 -10.18
C ARG A 103 -32.32 18.59 -9.19
N TYR A 104 -33.02 18.07 -8.17
CA TYR A 104 -32.38 17.17 -7.20
C TYR A 104 -31.95 15.84 -7.82
N ALA A 105 -32.74 15.27 -8.72
CA ALA A 105 -32.36 14.04 -9.43
C ALA A 105 -31.07 14.22 -10.25
N ILE A 106 -30.96 15.34 -11.01
CA ILE A 106 -29.74 15.64 -11.77
C ILE A 106 -28.54 15.90 -10.84
N ALA A 107 -28.75 16.64 -9.73
CA ALA A 107 -27.69 16.88 -8.77
C ALA A 107 -27.18 15.58 -8.13
N THR A 108 -28.09 14.70 -7.73
CA THR A 108 -27.73 13.38 -7.19
C THR A 108 -27.00 12.53 -8.23
N LEU A 109 -27.47 12.51 -9.47
CA LEU A 109 -26.83 11.79 -10.55
C LEU A 109 -25.44 12.38 -10.86
N ALA A 110 -25.30 13.71 -10.87
CA ALA A 110 -24.01 14.38 -11.04
C ALA A 110 -23.00 13.96 -9.98
N LEU A 111 -23.41 13.91 -8.71
CA LEU A 111 -22.59 13.44 -7.61
C LEU A 111 -22.24 11.94 -7.78
N ALA A 112 -23.22 11.11 -8.10
CA ALA A 112 -23.03 9.67 -8.27
C ALA A 112 -22.02 9.36 -9.39
N VAL A 113 -22.13 10.00 -10.57
CA VAL A 113 -21.19 9.76 -11.67
C VAL A 113 -19.81 10.38 -11.41
N SER A 114 -19.75 11.54 -10.73
CA SER A 114 -18.48 12.21 -10.42
C SER A 114 -17.68 11.47 -9.35
N LEU A 115 -18.34 10.89 -8.35
CA LEU A 115 -17.70 10.18 -7.24
C LEU A 115 -17.61 8.66 -7.49
N GLY A 116 -18.36 8.13 -8.47
CA GLY A 116 -18.50 6.70 -8.70
C GLY A 116 -17.17 5.97 -8.93
N GLY A 117 -16.25 6.57 -9.67
CA GLY A 117 -14.90 6.03 -9.87
C GLY A 117 -14.11 5.93 -8.56
N SER A 118 -14.09 7.03 -7.79
CA SER A 118 -13.38 7.08 -6.50
C SER A 118 -13.98 6.13 -5.46
N ILE A 119 -15.31 6.04 -5.41
CA ILE A 119 -16.01 5.09 -4.51
C ILE A 119 -15.66 3.65 -4.90
N ALA A 120 -15.72 3.31 -6.19
CA ALA A 120 -15.40 1.98 -6.66
C ALA A 120 -13.95 1.58 -6.33
N PHE A 121 -12.98 2.48 -6.53
CA PHE A 121 -11.58 2.27 -6.15
C PHE A 121 -11.41 2.13 -4.65
N THR A 122 -12.11 2.94 -3.84
CA THR A 122 -12.06 2.83 -2.38
C THR A 122 -12.60 1.50 -1.90
N LEU A 123 -13.74 1.05 -2.44
CA LEU A 123 -14.30 -0.26 -2.11
C LEU A 123 -13.36 -1.40 -2.51
N ALA A 124 -12.79 -1.34 -3.72
CA ALA A 124 -11.80 -2.32 -4.15
C ALA A 124 -10.57 -2.33 -3.21
N ASN A 125 -10.12 -1.15 -2.77
CA ASN A 125 -8.98 -1.03 -1.87
C ASN A 125 -9.23 -1.66 -0.49
N VAL A 126 -10.46 -1.51 0.05
CA VAL A 126 -10.85 -2.09 1.34
C VAL A 126 -11.06 -3.60 1.25
N THR A 127 -11.56 -4.08 0.12
CA THR A 127 -11.89 -5.51 -0.07
C THR A 127 -10.74 -6.34 -0.63
N THR A 128 -9.66 -5.71 -1.10
CA THR A 128 -8.49 -6.40 -1.66
C THR A 128 -7.32 -6.28 -0.71
N PRO A 129 -6.82 -7.38 -0.13
CA PRO A 129 -5.60 -7.36 0.67
C PRO A 129 -4.43 -6.80 -0.14
N LYS A 130 -3.71 -5.85 0.41
CA LYS A 130 -2.50 -5.28 -0.18
C LYS A 130 -1.30 -5.81 0.57
N LEU A 131 -0.51 -6.60 -0.13
CA LEU A 131 0.64 -7.29 0.42
C LEU A 131 1.88 -6.65 -0.20
N GLY A 132 2.65 -5.99 0.62
CA GLY A 132 3.91 -5.39 0.18
C GLY A 132 4.25 -4.09 0.88
N GLY A 133 5.51 -3.69 0.74
CA GLY A 133 6.08 -2.51 1.43
C GLY A 133 5.61 -1.17 0.89
N LEU A 134 4.93 -1.13 -0.26
CA LEU A 134 4.44 0.10 -0.88
C LEU A 134 2.92 0.03 -1.05
N SER A 135 2.23 1.04 -0.53
CA SER A 135 0.78 1.13 -0.66
C SER A 135 0.39 1.46 -2.10
N THR A 136 -0.35 0.56 -2.74
CA THR A 136 -1.01 0.78 -4.03
C THR A 136 -2.49 1.08 -3.80
N SER A 137 -3.13 1.74 -4.76
CA SER A 137 -4.55 2.11 -4.69
C SER A 137 -5.37 1.39 -5.76
N GLY A 138 -6.60 1.01 -5.41
CA GLY A 138 -7.52 0.34 -6.34
C GLY A 138 -7.47 -1.18 -6.26
N PRO A 139 -7.99 -1.90 -7.27
CA PRO A 139 -7.96 -3.36 -7.33
C PRO A 139 -6.54 -3.88 -7.48
N ALA A 140 -6.29 -5.13 -7.07
CA ALA A 140 -5.01 -5.79 -7.33
C ALA A 140 -4.75 -5.91 -8.83
N ILE A 141 -3.54 -5.59 -9.25
CA ILE A 141 -3.06 -5.74 -10.62
C ILE A 141 -1.77 -6.55 -10.61
N ALA A 142 -1.49 -7.27 -11.70
CA ALA A 142 -0.29 -8.11 -11.81
C ALA A 142 1.04 -7.33 -11.66
N GLU A 143 1.01 -6.00 -11.86
CA GLU A 143 2.18 -5.13 -11.64
C GLU A 143 2.42 -4.78 -10.17
N ASP A 144 1.44 -5.00 -9.29
CA ASP A 144 1.61 -4.81 -7.84
C ASP A 144 2.72 -5.74 -7.30
N ASP A 145 2.95 -6.88 -7.93
CA ASP A 145 4.03 -7.82 -7.60
C ASP A 145 5.44 -7.19 -7.80
N LYS A 146 5.56 -6.20 -8.69
CA LYS A 146 6.84 -5.50 -8.90
C LYS A 146 7.16 -4.48 -7.80
N PHE A 147 6.14 -3.91 -7.18
CA PHE A 147 6.28 -2.86 -6.17
C PHE A 147 5.96 -3.33 -4.76
N GLY A 148 5.15 -4.37 -4.61
CA GLY A 148 4.58 -4.78 -3.34
C GLY A 148 5.06 -6.11 -2.80
N GLY A 149 5.69 -6.93 -3.61
CA GLY A 149 5.95 -8.32 -3.26
C GLY A 149 4.71 -9.20 -3.38
N GLN A 150 4.94 -10.47 -3.61
CA GLN A 150 3.89 -11.49 -3.66
C GLN A 150 3.13 -11.52 -2.33
N SER A 151 1.87 -11.92 -2.39
CA SER A 151 1.14 -12.32 -1.19
C SER A 151 2.00 -13.31 -0.42
N PRO A 152 2.33 -13.05 0.85
CA PRO A 152 2.99 -14.08 1.65
C PRO A 152 2.11 -15.33 1.57
N GLU A 153 2.72 -16.46 1.28
CA GLU A 153 2.01 -17.71 1.48
C GLU A 153 1.64 -17.82 2.95
N PRO A 154 0.47 -18.41 3.28
CA PRO A 154 0.13 -18.65 4.67
C PRO A 154 1.29 -19.36 5.37
N LEU A 155 1.60 -18.93 6.58
CA LEU A 155 2.68 -19.53 7.35
C LEU A 155 2.42 -21.02 7.54
N ASP A 156 3.48 -21.84 7.41
CA ASP A 156 3.38 -23.28 7.68
C ASP A 156 2.76 -23.50 9.07
N PRO A 157 1.67 -24.27 9.19
CA PRO A 157 1.00 -24.50 10.46
C PRO A 157 1.90 -25.04 11.56
N ALA A 158 2.89 -25.86 11.22
CA ALA A 158 3.83 -26.40 12.20
C ALA A 158 4.77 -25.31 12.72
N LEU A 159 5.21 -24.38 11.85
CA LEU A 159 6.00 -23.23 12.27
C LEU A 159 5.15 -22.26 13.10
N ALA A 160 3.92 -22.01 12.69
CA ALA A 160 3.00 -21.16 13.45
C ALA A 160 2.76 -21.69 14.87
N ALA A 161 2.62 -23.00 15.05
CA ALA A 161 2.49 -23.64 16.36
C ALA A 161 3.78 -23.45 17.19
N LEU A 162 4.96 -23.71 16.62
CA LEU A 162 6.23 -23.53 17.31
C LEU A 162 6.42 -22.10 17.81
N ILE A 163 6.05 -21.11 17.00
CA ILE A 163 6.16 -19.69 17.34
C ILE A 163 5.19 -19.32 18.48
N LYS A 164 3.94 -19.79 18.41
CA LYS A 164 2.92 -19.52 19.44
C LYS A 164 3.24 -20.19 20.77
N ASP A 165 3.84 -21.35 20.75
CA ASP A 165 4.23 -22.08 21.95
C ASP A 165 5.54 -21.58 22.56
N SER A 166 6.23 -20.65 21.89
CA SER A 166 7.46 -20.05 22.38
C SER A 166 7.19 -19.17 23.61
N GLY A 167 7.93 -19.39 24.69
CA GLY A 167 7.93 -18.52 25.87
C GLY A 167 8.90 -17.34 25.78
N ALA A 168 9.64 -17.19 24.67
CA ALA A 168 10.62 -16.13 24.51
C ALA A 168 9.95 -14.76 24.34
N ARG A 169 10.63 -13.69 24.77
CA ARG A 169 10.16 -12.32 24.55
C ARG A 169 10.00 -12.01 23.06
N TRP A 170 10.91 -12.51 22.25
CA TRP A 170 10.88 -12.45 20.79
C TRP A 170 10.95 -13.88 20.25
N PRO A 171 9.79 -14.53 20.03
CA PRO A 171 9.77 -15.87 19.46
C PRO A 171 10.61 -15.99 18.20
N VAL A 172 10.56 -14.97 17.32
CA VAL A 172 11.30 -14.96 16.05
C VAL A 172 12.02 -13.62 15.87
N ALA A 173 13.24 -13.69 15.35
CA ALA A 173 13.97 -12.56 14.78
C ALA A 173 14.12 -12.74 13.26
N THR A 174 14.09 -11.64 12.51
CA THR A 174 14.25 -11.60 11.05
C THR A 174 15.10 -10.42 10.63
N THR A 175 15.62 -10.45 9.41
CA THR A 175 16.44 -9.35 8.88
C THR A 175 15.66 -8.03 8.77
N ASN A 176 14.37 -8.09 8.35
CA ASN A 176 13.57 -6.90 8.04
C ASN A 176 12.08 -7.09 8.31
N THR A 177 11.31 -5.99 8.28
CA THR A 177 9.86 -6.03 8.54
C THR A 177 9.08 -6.74 7.45
N ARG A 178 9.59 -6.88 6.24
CA ARG A 178 8.90 -7.57 5.15
C ARG A 178 8.73 -9.05 5.46
N THR A 179 9.74 -9.66 6.08
CA THR A 179 9.68 -11.05 6.57
C THR A 179 8.96 -11.12 7.91
N ALA A 180 9.13 -10.12 8.80
CA ALA A 180 8.56 -10.12 10.13
C ALA A 180 7.03 -9.98 10.13
N ALA A 181 6.50 -9.06 9.33
CA ALA A 181 5.08 -8.70 9.38
C ALA A 181 4.12 -9.86 9.07
N PRO A 182 4.32 -10.69 8.04
CA PRO A 182 3.48 -11.86 7.80
C PRO A 182 3.48 -12.84 8.97
N ILE A 183 4.68 -13.13 9.52
CA ILE A 183 4.82 -14.04 10.68
C ILE A 183 4.03 -13.48 11.87
N GLN A 184 4.16 -12.21 12.16
CA GLN A 184 3.45 -11.57 13.27
C GLN A 184 1.93 -11.58 13.06
N LEU A 185 1.45 -11.31 11.83
CA LEU A 185 0.01 -11.32 11.52
C LEU A 185 -0.61 -12.71 11.63
N ASP A 186 0.10 -13.76 11.24
CA ASP A 186 -0.40 -15.14 11.27
C ASP A 186 -0.32 -15.76 12.67
N THR A 187 0.64 -15.33 13.49
CA THR A 187 0.88 -15.92 14.81
C THR A 187 0.39 -15.08 15.98
N ASP A 188 0.18 -13.78 15.76
CA ASP A 188 -0.09 -12.79 16.82
C ASP A 188 1.05 -12.69 17.85
N ALA A 189 2.23 -13.22 17.51
CA ALA A 189 3.41 -13.21 18.36
C ALA A 189 4.35 -12.05 17.96
N PRO A 190 5.06 -11.43 18.91
CA PRO A 190 6.02 -10.38 18.58
C PRO A 190 7.21 -10.90 17.77
N VAL A 191 7.57 -10.21 16.70
CA VAL A 191 8.69 -10.57 15.82
C VAL A 191 9.70 -9.43 15.77
N MET A 192 10.98 -9.75 16.00
CA MET A 192 12.06 -8.77 15.96
C MET A 192 12.56 -8.57 14.52
N ALA A 193 12.29 -7.42 13.91
CA ALA A 193 12.88 -7.02 12.64
C ALA A 193 14.20 -6.29 12.87
N ILE A 194 15.32 -7.00 12.88
CA ILE A 194 16.64 -6.51 13.28
C ILE A 194 17.08 -5.29 12.47
N GLY A 195 16.92 -5.31 11.16
CA GLY A 195 17.32 -4.22 10.26
C GLY A 195 16.20 -3.22 9.96
N GLY A 196 15.11 -3.23 10.71
CA GLY A 196 13.98 -2.32 10.52
C GLY A 196 13.24 -2.54 9.21
N PHE A 197 12.70 -1.47 8.63
CA PHE A 197 11.86 -1.54 7.42
C PHE A 197 12.62 -2.09 6.21
N SER A 198 13.83 -1.61 5.97
CA SER A 198 14.62 -1.93 4.77
C SER A 198 15.76 -2.93 5.01
N GLY A 199 15.93 -3.41 6.24
CA GLY A 199 17.08 -4.23 6.62
C GLY A 199 18.37 -3.42 6.83
N ARG A 200 18.28 -2.08 6.88
CA ARG A 200 19.45 -1.18 6.94
C ARG A 200 19.66 -0.48 8.27
N ASP A 201 18.69 -0.58 9.16
CA ASP A 201 18.79 -0.03 10.49
C ASP A 201 19.71 -0.90 11.36
N ASN A 202 20.44 -0.29 12.28
CA ASN A 202 21.36 -0.98 13.16
C ASN A 202 21.00 -0.69 14.65
N PRO A 203 19.80 -1.11 15.12
CA PRO A 203 19.33 -0.82 16.47
C PRO A 203 20.05 -1.64 17.55
N ILE A 204 20.64 -2.76 17.19
CA ILE A 204 21.42 -3.65 18.07
C ILE A 204 22.73 -4.02 17.39
N THR A 205 23.71 -4.47 18.20
CA THR A 205 24.97 -5.02 17.71
C THR A 205 24.88 -6.55 17.58
N LEU A 206 25.82 -7.16 16.84
CA LEU A 206 25.93 -8.62 16.78
C LEU A 206 26.12 -9.21 18.19
N GLN A 207 26.92 -8.59 19.05
CA GLN A 207 27.13 -9.08 20.42
C GLN A 207 25.83 -9.06 21.24
N GLN A 208 25.06 -7.99 21.15
CA GLN A 208 23.75 -7.94 21.82
C GLN A 208 22.78 -9.01 21.30
N PHE A 209 22.82 -9.32 20.02
CA PHE A 209 22.02 -10.41 19.48
C PHE A 209 22.47 -11.79 20.01
N ILE A 210 23.78 -12.01 20.11
CA ILE A 210 24.36 -13.22 20.74
C ILE A 210 23.90 -13.35 22.20
N ASP A 211 23.95 -12.25 22.94
CA ASP A 211 23.50 -12.23 24.35
C ASP A 211 22.01 -12.59 24.45
N TYR A 212 21.16 -12.04 23.57
CA TYR A 212 19.72 -12.36 23.48
C TYR A 212 19.43 -13.83 23.11
N THR A 213 20.34 -14.45 22.37
CA THR A 213 20.25 -15.87 22.06
C THR A 213 20.61 -16.72 23.29
N GLN A 214 21.65 -16.35 24.01
CA GLN A 214 22.14 -17.10 25.18
C GLN A 214 21.22 -17.02 26.39
N ASP A 215 20.51 -15.88 26.56
CA ASP A 215 19.56 -15.69 27.67
C ASP A 215 18.12 -16.14 27.31
N GLY A 216 17.91 -16.65 26.10
CA GLY A 216 16.60 -17.11 25.65
C GLY A 216 15.61 -15.99 25.32
N THR A 217 16.07 -14.75 25.19
CA THR A 217 15.24 -13.61 24.78
C THR A 217 14.74 -13.77 23.33
N VAL A 218 15.55 -14.40 22.45
CA VAL A 218 15.21 -14.75 21.07
C VAL A 218 15.33 -16.27 20.90
N GLN A 219 14.29 -16.93 20.38
CA GLN A 219 14.30 -18.38 20.23
C GLN A 219 14.58 -18.82 18.79
N PHE A 220 13.94 -18.20 17.80
CA PHE A 220 14.11 -18.57 16.39
C PHE A 220 14.67 -17.40 15.60
N TYR A 221 15.40 -17.72 14.53
CA TYR A 221 15.73 -16.78 13.48
C TYR A 221 15.14 -17.28 12.17
N ALA A 222 14.44 -16.41 11.44
CA ALA A 222 13.81 -16.76 10.17
C ALA A 222 14.28 -15.83 9.04
N GLU A 223 14.56 -16.42 7.89
CA GLU A 223 14.91 -15.73 6.65
C GLU A 223 14.05 -16.19 5.49
N SER A 224 13.79 -15.31 4.51
CA SER A 224 13.11 -15.69 3.28
C SER A 224 14.08 -16.34 2.31
N VAL A 225 13.71 -17.53 1.81
CA VAL A 225 14.50 -18.26 0.79
C VAL A 225 14.50 -17.46 -0.52
N LYS A 226 13.39 -16.80 -0.86
CA LYS A 226 13.22 -16.03 -2.10
C LYS A 226 14.03 -14.74 -2.14
N ASP A 227 14.29 -14.11 -1.00
CA ASP A 227 15.07 -12.87 -0.95
C ASP A 227 16.56 -13.12 -1.19
N LYS A 228 17.09 -14.30 -0.81
CA LYS A 228 18.48 -14.68 -1.06
C LYS A 228 18.83 -14.78 -2.54
N ASP A 229 17.91 -15.22 -3.38
CA ASP A 229 18.16 -15.35 -4.82
C ASP A 229 18.19 -14.01 -5.53
N LYS A 230 17.49 -13.01 -5.01
CA LYS A 230 17.50 -11.63 -5.56
C LYS A 230 18.77 -10.86 -5.20
N ASP A 231 19.36 -11.11 -4.03
CA ASP A 231 20.60 -10.44 -3.62
C ASP A 231 21.84 -11.00 -4.32
N LYS A 232 21.79 -12.23 -4.84
CA LYS A 232 22.89 -12.83 -5.60
C LYS A 232 23.13 -12.18 -6.96
N ASP A 233 22.09 -11.60 -7.57
CA ASP A 233 22.15 -10.96 -8.87
C ASP A 233 22.53 -9.47 -8.82
N GLN A 234 22.65 -8.86 -7.62
CA GLN A 234 23.12 -7.49 -7.49
C GLN A 234 24.62 -7.49 -7.14
N PRO A 235 25.46 -6.81 -7.96
CA PRO A 235 26.87 -6.68 -7.61
C PRO A 235 27.01 -5.97 -6.27
N PRO A 236 27.97 -6.43 -5.40
CA PRO A 236 28.25 -5.75 -4.14
C PRO A 236 28.52 -4.28 -4.42
N LYS A 237 27.78 -3.39 -3.80
CA LYS A 237 28.10 -1.97 -3.84
C LYS A 237 29.21 -1.73 -2.81
N ASP A 238 30.41 -1.57 -3.27
CA ASP A 238 31.62 -1.42 -2.45
C ASP A 238 31.56 -0.26 -1.42
N ASP A 239 30.58 0.64 -1.55
CA ASP A 239 30.39 1.80 -0.68
C ASP A 239 29.20 1.69 0.30
N GLU A 240 28.50 0.54 0.40
CA GLU A 240 27.43 0.40 1.41
C GLU A 240 28.01 0.04 2.78
N PRO A 241 27.63 0.78 3.85
CA PRO A 241 28.06 0.45 5.20
C PRO A 241 27.60 -0.95 5.58
N LYS A 242 28.45 -1.72 6.26
CA LYS A 242 28.11 -3.06 6.76
C LYS A 242 26.82 -3.01 7.57
N ARG A 243 25.87 -3.84 7.21
CA ARG A 243 24.59 -3.95 7.90
C ARG A 243 24.74 -4.98 9.02
N VAL A 244 24.38 -4.58 10.23
CA VAL A 244 24.41 -5.51 11.37
C VAL A 244 23.47 -6.69 11.15
N ALA A 245 22.35 -6.49 10.47
CA ALA A 245 21.44 -7.57 10.10
C ALA A 245 22.12 -8.66 9.25
N ASP A 246 23.00 -8.29 8.31
CA ASP A 246 23.76 -9.23 7.48
C ASP A 246 24.85 -9.95 8.30
N GLU A 247 25.47 -9.26 9.29
CA GLU A 247 26.44 -9.87 10.20
C GLU A 247 25.76 -10.91 11.09
N ILE A 248 24.59 -10.58 11.63
CA ILE A 248 23.79 -11.48 12.45
C ILE A 248 23.33 -12.69 11.60
N GLN A 249 22.82 -12.46 10.40
CA GLN A 249 22.41 -13.55 9.52
C GLN A 249 23.56 -14.53 9.27
N LYS A 250 24.73 -14.03 8.87
CA LYS A 250 25.93 -14.87 8.64
C LYS A 250 26.36 -15.62 9.91
N TRP A 251 26.28 -14.96 11.05
CA TRP A 251 26.61 -15.60 12.32
C TRP A 251 25.64 -16.76 12.61
N VAL A 252 24.34 -16.56 12.44
CA VAL A 252 23.32 -17.60 12.65
C VAL A 252 23.53 -18.77 11.67
N GLU A 253 23.72 -18.49 10.38
CA GLU A 253 23.96 -19.53 9.37
C GLU A 253 25.19 -20.40 9.68
N ASN A 254 26.24 -19.79 10.20
CA ASN A 254 27.48 -20.49 10.55
C ASN A 254 27.38 -21.35 11.81
N HIS A 255 26.52 -20.95 12.78
CA HIS A 255 26.49 -21.58 14.09
C HIS A 255 25.27 -22.50 14.31
N PHE A 256 24.17 -22.32 13.57
CA PHE A 256 22.95 -23.10 13.79
C PHE A 256 22.54 -23.90 12.57
N SER A 257 21.80 -24.99 12.79
CA SER A 257 21.19 -25.78 11.73
C SER A 257 19.84 -25.18 11.36
N SER A 258 19.54 -25.15 10.06
CA SER A 258 18.25 -24.66 9.55
C SER A 258 17.29 -25.78 9.22
N LYS A 259 16.01 -25.46 9.27
CA LYS A 259 14.92 -26.25 8.73
C LYS A 259 14.03 -25.36 7.87
N ASP A 260 13.67 -25.84 6.70
CA ASP A 260 12.83 -25.10 5.77
C ASP A 260 11.34 -25.36 6.08
N TYR A 261 10.54 -24.28 6.12
CA TYR A 261 9.09 -24.26 6.30
C TYR A 261 8.50 -23.40 5.18
N GLY A 262 8.13 -24.00 4.06
CA GLY A 262 7.68 -23.29 2.87
C GLY A 262 8.74 -22.31 2.35
N ASP A 263 8.39 -21.04 2.28
CA ASP A 263 9.29 -19.96 1.81
C ASP A 263 10.27 -19.44 2.88
N LEU A 264 10.18 -19.96 4.10
CA LEU A 264 11.01 -19.54 5.23
C LEU A 264 12.02 -20.62 5.61
N ARG A 265 13.26 -20.21 5.79
CA ARG A 265 14.30 -20.98 6.46
C ARG A 265 14.41 -20.54 7.89
N VAL A 266 14.27 -21.47 8.83
CA VAL A 266 14.22 -21.19 10.27
C VAL A 266 15.36 -21.89 10.97
N PHE A 267 16.01 -21.15 11.87
CA PHE A 267 17.08 -21.63 12.73
C PHE A 267 16.58 -21.62 14.17
N ASP A 268 16.69 -22.74 14.86
CA ASP A 268 16.40 -22.84 16.29
C ASP A 268 17.66 -22.45 17.09
N LEU A 269 17.59 -21.30 17.74
CA LEU A 269 18.69 -20.73 18.51
C LEU A 269 18.76 -21.27 19.95
N SER A 270 17.75 -22.05 20.38
CA SER A 270 17.76 -22.72 21.69
C SER A 270 18.64 -23.97 21.71
N ILE A 271 19.01 -24.46 20.54
CA ILE A 271 19.90 -25.63 20.41
C ILE A 271 21.35 -25.13 20.46
N PRO A 272 22.26 -25.86 21.15
CA PRO A 272 23.67 -25.49 21.15
C PRO A 272 24.24 -25.29 19.76
N PRO A 273 25.09 -24.26 19.55
CA PRO A 273 25.70 -24.03 18.26
C PRO A 273 26.50 -25.21 17.76
N LYS A 274 26.63 -25.36 16.45
CA LYS A 274 27.49 -26.36 15.81
C LYS A 274 28.91 -26.17 16.30
N SER A 275 29.53 -27.25 16.74
CA SER A 275 30.97 -27.31 17.11
C SER A 275 31.88 -27.13 15.91
#